data_df39bcffbee1baa32ed89da08c25ec67
#
_entry.id   df39bcffbee1baa32ed89da08c25ec67
#
_cell.length_a   1.000
_cell.length_b   1.000
_cell.length_c   1.000
_cell.angle_alpha   90.00
_cell.angle_beta   90.00
_cell.angle_gamma   90.00
#
_symmetry.space_group_name_H-M   'P 1'
#
loop_
_entity.id
_entity.type
_entity.pdbx_description
1 polymer ?
#
loop_
_entity_poly.entity_id
_entity_poly.type
_entity_poly.pdbx_seq_one_letter_code
_entity_poly.pdbx_strand_id
1 'polypeptide(L)'
;MAAPDNDKSRLDEAARAGWLYFIAGHTQDEIAKMLQVSRASAQRLVSLCLAERLITFRLEHPIAACMELAAQLKQAFKLVYCDVVPTDPAAPQSAAGIAERAANLLEQMLRGDKPVVVALGTGRAVRAAVERVSPIERPNHQIVSLVGNISADGSASFFDTVGRLADITQSRHYPMPLPFLMSSEKERDQMLRLEPISKVRALAAKADLRLVGIGQMDQSAQMLVDGFVTRQELFDLMRRGAAGELTGWAFDSDGRIIDGGTNGRLTSIPPRVPAAALTIAAAVGKGKVPAIQAALKGRLINGLITDEVTASAILRR
;
A
#
# COMPACT_ATOMS: atom_id res chain seq x y z
N MET A 1 -13.98 15.15 33.24
CA MET A 1 -13.74 15.53 31.82
C MET A 1 -12.75 16.68 31.77
N ALA A 2 -11.44 16.36 31.72
CA ALA A 2 -10.37 17.35 31.49
C ALA A 2 -9.15 16.61 30.92
N ALA A 3 -9.17 16.22 29.63
CA ALA A 3 -8.07 15.56 28.98
C ALA A 3 -7.71 16.04 27.55
N PRO A 4 -8.44 16.93 26.86
CA PRO A 4 -8.02 17.32 25.50
C PRO A 4 -6.94 18.42 25.46
N ASP A 5 -6.79 19.24 26.50
CA ASP A 5 -5.90 20.40 26.46
C ASP A 5 -4.42 20.04 26.73
N ASN A 6 -4.17 19.02 27.57
CA ASN A 6 -2.81 18.60 27.95
C ASN A 6 -2.11 17.83 26.82
N ASP A 7 -2.87 17.09 26.01
CA ASP A 7 -2.33 16.31 24.88
C ASP A 7 -1.96 17.23 23.71
N LYS A 8 -2.76 18.26 23.45
CA LYS A 8 -2.51 19.26 22.40
C LYS A 8 -1.27 20.10 22.76
N SER A 9 -1.15 20.54 24.00
CA SER A 9 0.03 21.26 24.49
C SER A 9 1.32 20.44 24.35
N ARG A 10 1.25 19.13 24.64
CA ARG A 10 2.40 18.23 24.53
C ARG A 10 2.81 17.98 23.07
N LEU A 11 1.87 17.91 22.14
CA LEU A 11 2.15 17.81 20.70
C LEU A 11 2.76 19.10 20.16
N ASP A 12 2.31 20.26 20.62
CA ASP A 12 2.89 21.56 20.27
C ASP A 12 4.34 21.68 20.74
N GLU A 13 4.63 21.22 21.96
CA GLU A 13 6.00 21.16 22.48
C GLU A 13 6.88 20.19 21.68
N ALA A 14 6.35 19.03 21.30
CA ALA A 14 7.03 18.06 20.49
C ALA A 14 7.30 18.61 19.07
N ALA A 15 6.34 19.29 18.45
CA ALA A 15 6.51 19.95 17.16
C ALA A 15 7.59 21.03 17.22
N ARG A 16 7.61 21.84 18.27
CA ARG A 16 8.65 22.87 18.49
C ARG A 16 10.03 22.26 18.69
N ALA A 17 10.15 21.20 19.50
CA ALA A 17 11.40 20.48 19.67
C ALA A 17 11.89 19.85 18.38
N GLY A 18 10.98 19.24 17.60
CA GLY A 18 11.27 18.70 16.28
C GLY A 18 11.75 19.77 15.30
N TRP A 19 11.10 20.93 15.26
CA TRP A 19 11.51 22.04 14.41
C TRP A 19 12.92 22.54 14.77
N LEU A 20 13.20 22.72 16.07
CA LEU A 20 14.53 23.16 16.55
C LEU A 20 15.61 22.13 16.18
N TYR A 21 15.32 20.83 16.31
CA TYR A 21 16.29 19.78 16.02
C TYR A 21 16.53 19.59 14.52
N PHE A 22 15.44 19.39 13.74
CA PHE A 22 15.55 18.94 12.34
C PHE A 22 15.65 20.11 11.35
N ILE A 23 15.08 21.27 11.66
CA ILE A 23 15.07 22.42 10.74
C ILE A 23 16.11 23.46 11.13
N ALA A 24 16.15 23.82 12.41
CA ALA A 24 17.09 24.82 12.90
C ALA A 24 18.50 24.26 13.21
N GLY A 25 18.65 22.93 13.30
CA GLY A 25 19.95 22.26 13.47
C GLY A 25 20.52 22.30 14.90
N HIS A 26 19.68 22.58 15.90
CA HIS A 26 20.13 22.61 17.30
C HIS A 26 20.35 21.21 17.88
N THR A 27 21.32 21.11 18.77
CA THR A 27 21.55 19.88 19.56
C THR A 27 20.48 19.68 20.64
N GLN A 28 20.32 18.45 21.14
CA GLN A 28 19.38 18.18 22.23
C GLN A 28 19.69 18.96 23.52
N ASP A 29 20.97 19.30 23.78
CA ASP A 29 21.37 20.12 24.92
C ASP A 29 20.96 21.58 24.76
N GLU A 30 21.06 22.14 23.57
CA GLU A 30 20.59 23.49 23.26
C GLU A 30 19.07 23.58 23.32
N ILE A 31 18.37 22.58 22.78
CA ILE A 31 16.91 22.49 22.85
C ILE A 31 16.42 22.41 24.29
N ALA A 32 17.11 21.62 25.13
CA ALA A 32 16.79 21.51 26.56
C ALA A 32 16.85 22.87 27.25
N LYS A 33 17.90 23.69 26.94
CA LYS A 33 18.04 25.05 27.47
C LYS A 33 16.95 26.00 26.93
N MET A 34 16.69 25.95 25.61
CA MET A 34 15.69 26.83 24.97
C MET A 34 14.27 26.56 25.46
N LEU A 35 13.91 25.29 25.66
CA LEU A 35 12.59 24.89 26.12
C LEU A 35 12.49 24.81 27.66
N GLN A 36 13.58 25.08 28.40
CA GLN A 36 13.67 25.00 29.86
C GLN A 36 13.27 23.63 30.40
N VAL A 37 13.69 22.57 29.72
CA VAL A 37 13.45 21.16 30.11
C VAL A 37 14.76 20.42 30.30
N SER A 38 14.69 19.20 30.87
CA SER A 38 15.87 18.35 30.93
C SER A 38 16.26 17.84 29.52
N ARG A 39 17.55 17.49 29.30
CA ARG A 39 18.02 16.85 28.05
C ARG A 39 17.22 15.60 27.73
N ALA A 40 16.91 14.76 28.72
CA ALA A 40 16.09 13.57 28.55
C ALA A 40 14.66 13.91 28.11
N SER A 41 14.09 15.04 28.55
CA SER A 41 12.80 15.53 28.10
C SER A 41 12.86 16.07 26.67
N ALA A 42 13.90 16.84 26.33
CA ALA A 42 14.11 17.31 24.96
C ALA A 42 14.24 16.14 23.97
N GLN A 43 15.00 15.10 24.33
CA GLN A 43 15.10 13.88 23.52
C GLN A 43 13.74 13.18 23.35
N ARG A 44 12.95 13.07 24.41
CA ARG A 44 11.60 12.48 24.36
C ARG A 44 10.66 13.28 23.47
N LEU A 45 10.70 14.61 23.52
CA LEU A 45 9.90 15.49 22.67
C LEU A 45 10.29 15.35 21.20
N VAL A 46 11.58 15.30 20.86
CA VAL A 46 12.05 15.05 19.49
C VAL A 46 11.61 13.67 19.02
N SER A 47 11.70 12.64 19.86
CA SER A 47 11.22 11.30 19.53
C SER A 47 9.70 11.26 19.35
N LEU A 48 8.94 11.97 20.16
CA LEU A 48 7.48 12.11 20.06
C LEU A 48 7.10 12.82 18.74
N CYS A 49 7.83 13.86 18.37
CA CYS A 49 7.61 14.56 17.09
C CYS A 49 7.69 13.61 15.88
N LEU A 50 8.63 12.66 15.90
CA LEU A 50 8.74 11.63 14.87
C LEU A 50 7.64 10.58 14.99
N ALA A 51 7.35 10.09 16.18
CA ALA A 51 6.34 9.06 16.42
C ALA A 51 4.94 9.52 16.00
N GLU A 52 4.60 10.78 16.32
CA GLU A 52 3.32 11.41 15.98
C GLU A 52 3.32 12.04 14.58
N ARG A 53 4.42 11.86 13.82
CA ARG A 53 4.56 12.39 12.45
C ARG A 53 4.32 13.89 12.31
N LEU A 54 4.69 14.66 13.33
CA LEU A 54 4.59 16.12 13.29
C LEU A 54 5.60 16.74 12.32
N ILE A 55 6.61 15.98 11.93
CA ILE A 55 7.57 16.31 10.88
C ILE A 55 7.70 15.11 9.93
N THR A 56 7.80 15.40 8.64
CA THR A 56 8.03 14.40 7.59
C THR A 56 9.34 14.67 6.89
N PHE A 57 10.11 13.62 6.58
CA PHE A 57 11.34 13.72 5.83
C PHE A 57 11.16 13.16 4.43
N ARG A 58 11.77 13.82 3.46
CA ARG A 58 11.84 13.32 2.10
C ARG A 58 13.30 13.20 1.69
N LEU A 59 13.72 12.01 1.25
CA LEU A 59 15.02 11.81 0.65
C LEU A 59 14.90 12.14 -0.84
N GLU A 60 15.48 13.25 -1.28
CA GLU A 60 15.46 13.68 -2.68
C GLU A 60 16.69 13.24 -3.45
N HIS A 61 17.77 12.86 -2.74
CA HIS A 61 19.00 12.42 -3.38
C HIS A 61 18.84 10.97 -3.91
N PRO A 62 19.03 10.74 -5.22
CA PRO A 62 18.97 9.39 -5.76
C PRO A 62 20.18 8.56 -5.30
N ILE A 63 19.91 7.37 -4.78
CA ILE A 63 20.95 6.41 -4.42
C ILE A 63 21.30 5.61 -5.68
N ALA A 64 22.55 5.71 -6.15
CA ALA A 64 22.97 5.14 -7.42
C ALA A 64 22.68 3.63 -7.55
N ALA A 65 22.95 2.84 -6.51
CA ALA A 65 22.62 1.41 -6.50
C ALA A 65 21.13 1.12 -6.66
N CYS A 66 20.27 1.89 -5.99
CA CYS A 66 18.82 1.77 -6.12
C CYS A 66 18.33 2.12 -7.54
N MET A 67 18.91 3.18 -8.14
CA MET A 67 18.58 3.60 -9.50
C MET A 67 18.98 2.53 -10.53
N GLU A 68 20.15 1.93 -10.35
CA GLU A 68 20.64 0.86 -11.23
C GLU A 68 19.76 -0.38 -11.16
N LEU A 69 19.39 -0.83 -9.96
CA LEU A 69 18.44 -1.94 -9.77
C LEU A 69 17.08 -1.64 -10.38
N ALA A 70 16.57 -0.42 -10.21
CA ALA A 70 15.30 0.01 -10.82
C ALA A 70 15.38 -0.01 -12.35
N ALA A 71 16.48 0.45 -12.94
CA ALA A 71 16.71 0.42 -14.39
C ALA A 71 16.78 -1.03 -14.93
N GLN A 72 17.50 -1.91 -14.23
CA GLN A 72 17.60 -3.34 -14.58
C GLN A 72 16.22 -4.02 -14.53
N LEU A 73 15.42 -3.78 -13.47
CA LEU A 73 14.05 -4.30 -13.37
C LEU A 73 13.15 -3.77 -14.47
N LYS A 74 13.21 -2.47 -14.79
CA LYS A 74 12.44 -1.87 -15.90
C LYS A 74 12.78 -2.52 -17.22
N GLN A 75 14.05 -2.76 -17.50
CA GLN A 75 14.51 -3.40 -18.72
C GLN A 75 14.09 -4.87 -18.77
N ALA A 76 14.32 -5.64 -17.71
CA ALA A 76 14.07 -7.08 -17.66
C ALA A 76 12.57 -7.41 -17.81
N PHE A 77 11.70 -6.62 -17.20
CA PHE A 77 10.26 -6.88 -17.15
C PHE A 77 9.40 -5.87 -17.95
N LYS A 78 10.04 -4.95 -18.67
CA LYS A 78 9.37 -3.90 -19.48
C LYS A 78 8.40 -3.06 -18.67
N LEU A 79 8.84 -2.65 -17.46
CA LEU A 79 8.00 -1.84 -16.57
C LEU A 79 7.93 -0.39 -17.03
N VAL A 80 6.74 0.20 -16.93
CA VAL A 80 6.50 1.64 -17.12
C VAL A 80 7.08 2.44 -15.93
N TYR A 81 6.95 1.89 -14.73
CA TYR A 81 7.42 2.52 -13.50
C TYR A 81 8.19 1.52 -12.64
N CYS A 82 9.32 1.92 -12.09
CA CYS A 82 10.01 1.14 -11.08
C CYS A 82 10.80 2.09 -10.16
N ASP A 83 10.64 1.88 -8.87
CA ASP A 83 11.44 2.53 -7.85
C ASP A 83 11.96 1.50 -6.86
N VAL A 84 13.23 1.66 -6.51
CA VAL A 84 13.91 0.83 -5.52
C VAL A 84 14.36 1.74 -4.38
N VAL A 85 14.02 1.39 -3.16
CA VAL A 85 14.43 2.12 -1.96
C VAL A 85 15.52 1.35 -1.20
N PRO A 86 16.34 2.02 -0.38
CA PRO A 86 17.29 1.34 0.48
C PRO A 86 16.60 0.34 1.42
N THR A 87 17.27 -0.77 1.70
CA THR A 87 16.82 -1.73 2.70
C THR A 87 17.35 -1.32 4.07
N ASP A 88 16.49 -1.28 5.08
CA ASP A 88 16.94 -1.16 6.47
C ASP A 88 17.54 -2.50 6.93
N PRO A 89 18.86 -2.56 7.22
CA PRO A 89 19.49 -3.81 7.67
C PRO A 89 18.94 -4.35 8.99
N ALA A 90 18.44 -3.47 9.86
CA ALA A 90 17.85 -3.84 11.15
C ALA A 90 16.41 -4.37 11.01
N ALA A 91 15.71 -3.99 9.91
CA ALA A 91 14.34 -4.39 9.64
C ALA A 91 14.12 -4.70 8.15
N PRO A 92 14.74 -5.74 7.59
CA PRO A 92 14.79 -6.00 6.13
C PRO A 92 13.45 -6.38 5.52
N GLN A 93 12.41 -6.55 6.31
CA GLN A 93 11.03 -6.77 5.85
C GLN A 93 10.11 -5.57 6.08
N SER A 94 10.68 -4.45 6.55
CA SER A 94 9.93 -3.23 6.80
C SER A 94 9.37 -2.65 5.50
N ALA A 95 8.07 -2.37 5.51
CA ALA A 95 7.42 -1.67 4.41
C ALA A 95 7.61 -0.13 4.48
N ALA A 96 8.35 0.40 5.47
CA ALA A 96 8.42 1.84 5.71
C ALA A 96 8.95 2.62 4.50
N GLY A 97 10.07 2.20 3.90
CA GLY A 97 10.66 2.86 2.74
C GLY A 97 9.77 2.80 1.50
N ILE A 98 9.22 1.61 1.19
CA ILE A 98 8.31 1.47 0.04
C ILE A 98 6.98 2.21 0.24
N ALA A 99 6.51 2.31 1.48
CA ALA A 99 5.29 3.05 1.81
C ALA A 99 5.51 4.56 1.63
N GLU A 100 6.65 5.09 2.07
CA GLU A 100 7.04 6.48 1.85
C GLU A 100 7.12 6.80 0.35
N ARG A 101 7.75 5.92 -0.43
CA ARG A 101 7.86 6.12 -1.87
C ARG A 101 6.51 6.05 -2.59
N ALA A 102 5.64 5.12 -2.18
CA ALA A 102 4.29 5.02 -2.71
C ALA A 102 3.42 6.23 -2.33
N ALA A 103 3.57 6.77 -1.12
CA ALA A 103 2.91 8.01 -0.71
C ALA A 103 3.34 9.19 -1.58
N ASN A 104 4.65 9.34 -1.82
CA ASN A 104 5.19 10.38 -2.70
C ASN A 104 4.62 10.29 -4.12
N LEU A 105 4.47 9.09 -4.65
CA LEU A 105 3.83 8.87 -5.95
C LEU A 105 2.36 9.29 -5.95
N LEU A 106 1.60 8.90 -4.91
CA LEU A 106 0.19 9.31 -4.75
C LEU A 106 0.10 10.85 -4.69
N GLU A 107 0.94 11.48 -3.89
CA GLU A 107 0.98 12.94 -3.79
C GLU A 107 1.28 13.63 -5.12
N GLN A 108 2.27 13.12 -5.88
CA GLN A 108 2.60 13.68 -7.20
C GLN A 108 1.40 13.62 -8.15
N MET A 109 0.68 12.51 -8.17
CA MET A 109 -0.53 12.38 -9.00
C MET A 109 -1.66 13.27 -8.52
N LEU A 110 -1.90 13.31 -7.21
CA LEU A 110 -3.00 14.05 -6.61
C LEU A 110 -2.76 15.58 -6.59
N ARG A 111 -1.52 16.04 -6.70
CA ARG A 111 -1.20 17.47 -6.83
C ARG A 111 -1.41 18.01 -8.26
N GLY A 112 -1.57 17.12 -9.24
CA GLY A 112 -1.85 17.51 -10.61
C GLY A 112 -3.19 18.24 -10.78
N ASP A 113 -3.30 19.12 -11.78
CA ASP A 113 -4.50 19.92 -12.00
C ASP A 113 -5.65 19.12 -12.65
N LYS A 114 -5.33 18.00 -13.29
CA LYS A 114 -6.34 17.16 -13.94
C LYS A 114 -6.98 16.21 -12.94
N PRO A 115 -8.33 16.08 -12.93
CA PRO A 115 -9.02 15.06 -12.16
C PRO A 115 -8.48 13.67 -12.50
N VAL A 116 -8.17 12.88 -11.47
CA VAL A 116 -7.68 11.49 -11.63
C VAL A 116 -8.54 10.52 -10.85
N VAL A 117 -8.60 9.30 -11.33
CA VAL A 117 -9.19 8.15 -10.63
C VAL A 117 -8.07 7.27 -10.07
N VAL A 118 -7.97 7.22 -8.75
CA VAL A 118 -7.00 6.37 -8.05
C VAL A 118 -7.72 5.14 -7.50
N ALA A 119 -7.30 3.96 -7.92
CA ALA A 119 -7.83 2.70 -7.45
C ALA A 119 -6.87 2.05 -6.46
N LEU A 120 -7.37 1.69 -5.29
CA LEU A 120 -6.57 1.10 -4.22
C LEU A 120 -6.95 -0.36 -3.99
N GLY A 121 -5.92 -1.19 -3.88
CA GLY A 121 -6.04 -2.49 -3.28
C GLY A 121 -6.07 -2.41 -1.75
N THR A 122 -5.92 -3.57 -1.12
CA THR A 122 -5.83 -3.69 0.34
C THR A 122 -4.43 -4.14 0.78
N GLY A 123 -4.20 -4.19 2.08
CA GLY A 123 -3.01 -4.73 2.69
C GLY A 123 -2.07 -3.69 3.31
N ARG A 124 -1.13 -4.22 4.09
CA ARG A 124 -0.27 -3.41 4.98
C ARG A 124 0.55 -2.35 4.24
N ALA A 125 1.13 -2.69 3.08
CA ALA A 125 1.96 -1.75 2.33
C ALA A 125 1.14 -0.59 1.75
N VAL A 126 -0.04 -0.88 1.19
CA VAL A 126 -0.95 0.14 0.64
C VAL A 126 -1.48 1.04 1.75
N ARG A 127 -1.91 0.44 2.87
CA ARG A 127 -2.34 1.21 4.05
C ARG A 127 -1.23 2.12 4.57
N ALA A 128 -0.03 1.57 4.76
CA ALA A 128 1.11 2.35 5.24
C ALA A 128 1.49 3.49 4.28
N ALA A 129 1.29 3.31 2.97
CA ALA A 129 1.48 4.37 1.98
C ALA A 129 0.42 5.48 2.14
N VAL A 130 -0.86 5.11 2.20
CA VAL A 130 -1.96 6.06 2.38
C VAL A 130 -1.81 6.88 3.67
N GLU A 131 -1.42 6.24 4.76
CA GLU A 131 -1.19 6.91 6.05
C GLU A 131 -0.03 7.93 6.01
N ARG A 132 0.84 7.88 4.99
CA ARG A 132 1.97 8.81 4.80
C ARG A 132 1.67 9.95 3.83
N VAL A 133 0.53 9.91 3.15
CA VAL A 133 0.11 11.00 2.28
C VAL A 133 -0.16 12.24 3.13
N SER A 134 0.43 13.36 2.76
CA SER A 134 0.18 14.65 3.40
C SER A 134 -1.23 15.16 3.06
N PRO A 135 -1.89 15.92 3.93
CA PRO A 135 -3.16 16.54 3.61
C PRO A 135 -3.10 17.36 2.32
N ILE A 136 -3.99 17.06 1.39
CA ILE A 136 -4.08 17.71 0.08
C ILE A 136 -5.55 17.91 -0.24
N GLU A 137 -6.04 19.13 -0.29
CA GLU A 137 -7.41 19.40 -0.65
C GLU A 137 -7.60 19.29 -2.18
N ARG A 138 -8.26 18.22 -2.63
CA ARG A 138 -8.47 17.89 -4.05
C ARG A 138 -9.83 17.20 -4.29
N PRO A 139 -10.95 17.91 -4.13
CA PRO A 139 -12.30 17.34 -4.17
C PRO A 139 -12.69 16.78 -5.55
N ASN A 140 -11.95 17.14 -6.61
CA ASN A 140 -12.24 16.72 -7.98
C ASN A 140 -11.72 15.32 -8.33
N HIS A 141 -10.87 14.73 -7.47
CA HIS A 141 -10.38 13.35 -7.67
C HIS A 141 -11.41 12.32 -7.20
N GLN A 142 -11.22 11.10 -7.64
CA GLN A 142 -12.07 9.96 -7.27
C GLN A 142 -11.19 8.82 -6.77
N ILE A 143 -11.49 8.34 -5.57
CA ILE A 143 -10.78 7.22 -4.95
C ILE A 143 -11.70 6.01 -4.98
N VAL A 144 -11.26 4.89 -5.55
CA VAL A 144 -12.10 3.70 -5.73
C VAL A 144 -11.43 2.45 -5.18
N SER A 145 -12.22 1.56 -4.59
CA SER A 145 -11.73 0.27 -4.09
C SER A 145 -11.62 -0.75 -5.21
N LEU A 146 -10.53 -1.54 -5.19
CA LEU A 146 -10.37 -2.73 -6.03
C LEU A 146 -10.90 -4.00 -5.35
N VAL A 147 -11.21 -3.96 -4.06
CA VAL A 147 -11.55 -5.14 -3.25
C VAL A 147 -12.83 -4.92 -2.46
N GLY A 148 -13.55 -6.01 -2.18
CA GLY A 148 -14.66 -5.99 -1.23
C GLY A 148 -14.17 -5.59 0.16
N ASN A 149 -14.94 -4.75 0.86
CA ASN A 149 -14.53 -4.14 2.13
C ASN A 149 -15.24 -4.74 3.35
N ILE A 150 -15.97 -5.83 3.19
CA ILE A 150 -16.66 -6.53 4.29
C ILE A 150 -15.94 -7.85 4.55
N SER A 151 -15.54 -8.07 5.79
CA SER A 151 -14.95 -9.32 6.28
C SER A 151 -16.02 -10.40 6.43
N ALA A 152 -15.59 -11.67 6.55
CA ALA A 152 -16.52 -12.81 6.68
C ALA A 152 -17.45 -12.75 7.89
N ASP A 153 -17.04 -12.06 8.95
CA ASP A 153 -17.81 -11.83 10.18
C ASP A 153 -18.77 -10.61 10.09
N GLY A 154 -18.82 -9.95 8.92
CA GLY A 154 -19.63 -8.75 8.68
C GLY A 154 -18.98 -7.44 9.13
N SER A 155 -17.80 -7.47 9.70
CA SER A 155 -17.06 -6.25 10.06
C SER A 155 -16.53 -5.53 8.83
N ALA A 156 -16.26 -4.21 8.94
CA ALA A 156 -15.55 -3.48 7.92
C ALA A 156 -14.09 -3.98 7.83
N SER A 157 -13.55 -4.01 6.63
CA SER A 157 -12.16 -4.40 6.42
C SER A 157 -11.21 -3.55 7.26
N PHE A 158 -10.29 -4.19 7.96
CA PHE A 158 -9.26 -3.53 8.77
C PHE A 158 -8.37 -2.59 7.94
N PHE A 159 -8.28 -2.82 6.63
CA PHE A 159 -7.48 -2.02 5.70
C PHE A 159 -8.35 -1.08 4.87
N ASP A 160 -9.13 -0.19 5.50
CA ASP A 160 -9.86 0.85 4.78
C ASP A 160 -8.90 1.94 4.27
N THR A 161 -8.29 1.66 3.12
CA THR A 161 -7.38 2.57 2.44
C THR A 161 -8.11 3.66 1.66
N VAL A 162 -9.31 3.34 1.19
CA VAL A 162 -10.09 4.22 0.29
C VAL A 162 -10.70 5.38 1.05
N GLY A 163 -11.41 5.10 2.15
CA GLY A 163 -11.96 6.12 3.02
C GLY A 163 -10.84 7.01 3.60
N ARG A 164 -9.76 6.39 4.07
CA ARG A 164 -8.64 7.12 4.64
C ARG A 164 -7.98 8.09 3.65
N LEU A 165 -7.71 7.66 2.40
CA LEU A 165 -7.14 8.56 1.39
C LEU A 165 -8.14 9.68 1.02
N ALA A 166 -9.42 9.35 0.93
CA ALA A 166 -10.46 10.34 0.64
C ALA A 166 -10.57 11.42 1.72
N ASP A 167 -10.47 11.04 2.99
CA ASP A 167 -10.46 12.00 4.12
C ASP A 167 -9.25 12.94 4.04
N ILE A 168 -8.05 12.40 3.73
CA ILE A 168 -6.81 13.18 3.58
C ILE A 168 -6.89 14.15 2.41
N THR A 169 -7.58 13.77 1.32
CA THR A 169 -7.62 14.52 0.07
C THR A 169 -8.92 15.29 -0.15
N GLN A 170 -9.92 15.13 0.74
CA GLN A 170 -11.27 15.67 0.59
C GLN A 170 -11.94 15.25 -0.73
N SER A 171 -11.54 14.08 -1.26
CA SER A 171 -12.01 13.53 -2.53
C SER A 171 -13.24 12.65 -2.35
N ARG A 172 -14.04 12.48 -3.42
CA ARG A 172 -15.10 11.47 -3.42
C ARG A 172 -14.50 10.07 -3.41
N HIS A 173 -15.06 9.17 -2.61
CA HIS A 173 -14.65 7.78 -2.57
C HIS A 173 -15.77 6.80 -2.88
N TYR A 174 -15.37 5.67 -3.44
CA TYR A 174 -16.26 4.63 -3.95
C TYR A 174 -15.81 3.27 -3.40
N PRO A 175 -16.28 2.89 -2.20
CA PRO A 175 -16.00 1.58 -1.64
C PRO A 175 -16.67 0.49 -2.47
N MET A 176 -16.20 -0.75 -2.37
CA MET A 176 -16.86 -1.93 -2.88
C MET A 176 -17.63 -2.59 -1.71
N PRO A 177 -18.91 -2.25 -1.47
CA PRO A 177 -19.63 -2.68 -0.27
C PRO A 177 -20.14 -4.12 -0.40
N LEU A 178 -19.23 -5.04 -0.63
CA LEU A 178 -19.45 -6.48 -0.73
C LEU A 178 -18.47 -7.22 0.16
N PRO A 179 -18.81 -8.43 0.60
CA PRO A 179 -17.83 -9.35 1.16
C PRO A 179 -16.68 -9.57 0.17
N PHE A 180 -15.47 -9.71 0.70
CA PHE A 180 -14.28 -10.04 -0.11
C PHE A 180 -14.48 -11.33 -0.91
N LEU A 181 -15.09 -12.32 -0.27
CA LEU A 181 -15.34 -13.64 -0.84
C LEU A 181 -16.82 -14.03 -0.62
N MET A 182 -17.49 -14.41 -1.69
CA MET A 182 -18.88 -14.89 -1.63
C MET A 182 -18.92 -16.40 -1.37
N SER A 183 -20.09 -16.92 -0.98
CA SER A 183 -20.27 -18.34 -0.73
C SER A 183 -20.27 -19.19 -2.03
N SER A 184 -20.64 -18.58 -3.16
CA SER A 184 -20.63 -19.23 -4.47
C SER A 184 -20.37 -18.26 -5.62
N GLU A 185 -19.93 -18.79 -6.76
CA GLU A 185 -19.78 -18.01 -8.00
C GLU A 185 -21.10 -17.42 -8.47
N LYS A 186 -22.20 -18.16 -8.35
CA LYS A 186 -23.53 -17.70 -8.72
C LYS A 186 -23.95 -16.46 -7.90
N GLU A 187 -23.75 -16.53 -6.60
CA GLU A 187 -24.04 -15.42 -5.70
C GLU A 187 -23.17 -14.20 -6.02
N ARG A 188 -21.85 -14.42 -6.20
CA ARG A 188 -20.93 -13.38 -6.65
C ARG A 188 -21.44 -12.70 -7.93
N ASP A 189 -21.84 -13.45 -8.94
CA ASP A 189 -22.30 -12.89 -10.22
C ASP A 189 -23.59 -12.10 -10.08
N GLN A 190 -24.48 -12.52 -9.20
CA GLN A 190 -25.71 -11.79 -8.90
C GLN A 190 -25.37 -10.43 -8.24
N MET A 191 -24.53 -10.44 -7.23
CA MET A 191 -24.13 -9.23 -6.51
C MET A 191 -23.37 -8.24 -7.40
N LEU A 192 -22.50 -8.73 -8.28
CA LEU A 192 -21.74 -7.88 -9.20
C LEU A 192 -22.60 -7.20 -10.28
N ARG A 193 -23.83 -7.67 -10.51
CA ARG A 193 -24.81 -7.06 -11.45
C ARG A 193 -25.62 -5.94 -10.81
N LEU A 194 -25.60 -5.79 -9.49
CA LEU A 194 -26.30 -4.67 -8.84
C LEU A 194 -25.77 -3.34 -9.37
N GLU A 195 -26.70 -2.43 -9.69
CA GLU A 195 -26.35 -1.15 -10.33
C GLU A 195 -25.29 -0.34 -9.58
N PRO A 196 -25.32 -0.15 -8.24
CA PRO A 196 -24.27 0.57 -7.53
C PRO A 196 -22.90 -0.12 -7.67
N ILE A 197 -22.86 -1.44 -7.58
CA ILE A 197 -21.63 -2.24 -7.70
C ILE A 197 -21.05 -2.13 -9.12
N SER A 198 -21.93 -2.25 -10.12
CA SER A 198 -21.54 -2.11 -11.52
C SER A 198 -20.91 -0.72 -11.81
N LYS A 199 -21.44 0.35 -11.20
CA LYS A 199 -20.88 1.71 -11.30
C LYS A 199 -19.48 1.81 -10.68
N VAL A 200 -19.28 1.23 -9.49
CA VAL A 200 -17.96 1.20 -8.83
C VAL A 200 -16.96 0.44 -9.70
N ARG A 201 -17.34 -0.73 -10.24
CA ARG A 201 -16.50 -1.53 -11.13
C ARG A 201 -16.15 -0.80 -12.43
N ALA A 202 -17.11 -0.10 -13.02
CA ALA A 202 -16.89 0.72 -14.21
C ALA A 202 -15.93 1.88 -13.94
N LEU A 203 -16.02 2.51 -12.77
CA LEU A 203 -15.07 3.55 -12.34
C LEU A 203 -13.68 2.97 -12.15
N ALA A 204 -13.53 1.86 -11.43
CA ALA A 204 -12.25 1.19 -11.23
C ALA A 204 -11.60 0.74 -12.56
N ALA A 205 -12.41 0.42 -13.58
CA ALA A 205 -11.90 0.09 -14.90
C ALA A 205 -11.23 1.29 -15.61
N LYS A 206 -11.61 2.52 -15.24
CA LYS A 206 -11.08 3.78 -15.78
C LYS A 206 -9.96 4.38 -14.94
N ALA A 207 -9.48 3.66 -13.91
CA ALA A 207 -8.44 4.18 -13.02
C ALA A 207 -7.18 4.58 -13.79
N ASP A 208 -6.66 5.76 -13.47
CA ASP A 208 -5.38 6.28 -13.98
C ASP A 208 -4.20 5.60 -13.28
N LEU A 209 -4.36 5.33 -11.96
CA LEU A 209 -3.43 4.59 -11.14
C LEU A 209 -4.15 3.49 -10.36
N ARG A 210 -3.55 2.31 -10.31
CA ARG A 210 -3.88 1.24 -9.39
C ARG A 210 -2.69 0.99 -8.48
N LEU A 211 -2.85 1.22 -7.18
CA LEU A 211 -1.83 0.89 -6.16
C LEU A 211 -2.26 -0.36 -5.40
N VAL A 212 -1.43 -1.39 -5.46
CA VAL A 212 -1.75 -2.71 -4.93
C VAL A 212 -0.60 -3.30 -4.11
N GLY A 213 -0.90 -4.29 -3.27
CA GLY A 213 0.09 -5.18 -2.67
C GLY A 213 0.24 -6.45 -3.50
N ILE A 214 1.27 -7.25 -3.20
CA ILE A 214 1.39 -8.64 -3.64
C ILE A 214 1.47 -9.51 -2.39
N GLY A 215 0.62 -10.53 -2.31
CA GLY A 215 0.65 -11.56 -1.28
C GLY A 215 1.42 -12.79 -1.75
N GLN A 216 2.20 -13.39 -0.82
CA GLN A 216 2.78 -14.71 -1.01
C GLN A 216 1.71 -15.80 -0.82
N MET A 217 1.96 -16.99 -1.38
CA MET A 217 1.05 -18.12 -1.27
C MET A 217 1.76 -19.27 -0.57
N ASP A 218 1.86 -19.16 0.77
CA ASP A 218 2.41 -20.17 1.66
C ASP A 218 1.62 -20.19 2.98
N GLN A 219 2.03 -21.01 3.94
CA GLN A 219 1.33 -21.14 5.23
C GLN A 219 1.27 -19.84 6.06
N SER A 220 2.11 -18.85 5.73
CA SER A 220 2.10 -17.51 6.32
C SER A 220 1.38 -16.47 5.46
N ALA A 221 0.63 -16.92 4.43
CA ALA A 221 -0.09 -16.04 3.52
C ALA A 221 -1.00 -15.06 4.27
N GLN A 222 -0.88 -13.78 3.92
CA GLN A 222 -1.61 -12.73 4.63
C GLN A 222 -3.13 -12.91 4.53
N MET A 223 -3.63 -13.40 3.40
CA MET A 223 -5.06 -13.66 3.24
C MET A 223 -5.62 -14.73 4.20
N LEU A 224 -4.76 -15.65 4.69
CA LEU A 224 -5.12 -16.58 5.75
C LEU A 224 -5.07 -15.89 7.13
N VAL A 225 -4.02 -15.12 7.40
CA VAL A 225 -3.84 -14.40 8.67
C VAL A 225 -4.96 -13.40 8.91
N ASP A 226 -5.38 -12.69 7.86
CA ASP A 226 -6.46 -11.70 7.90
C ASP A 226 -7.87 -12.35 7.81
N GLY A 227 -7.96 -13.68 7.74
CA GLY A 227 -9.24 -14.40 7.74
C GLY A 227 -10.04 -14.31 6.44
N PHE A 228 -9.43 -13.88 5.33
CA PHE A 228 -10.10 -13.83 4.03
C PHE A 228 -10.34 -15.21 3.41
N VAL A 229 -9.47 -16.17 3.72
CA VAL A 229 -9.59 -17.55 3.29
C VAL A 229 -9.34 -18.50 4.46
N THR A 230 -9.93 -19.68 4.39
CA THR A 230 -9.67 -20.78 5.33
C THR A 230 -8.34 -21.48 4.98
N ARG A 231 -7.81 -22.25 5.94
CA ARG A 231 -6.63 -23.10 5.69
C ARG A 231 -6.84 -24.08 4.53
N GLN A 232 -8.05 -24.63 4.41
CA GLN A 232 -8.39 -25.55 3.34
C GLN A 232 -8.37 -24.87 1.98
N GLU A 233 -8.94 -23.68 1.86
CA GLU A 233 -8.94 -22.88 0.63
C GLU A 233 -7.54 -22.47 0.21
N LEU A 234 -6.70 -22.04 1.16
CA LEU A 234 -5.28 -21.76 0.90
C LEU A 234 -4.54 -23.00 0.39
N PHE A 235 -4.74 -24.14 1.04
CA PHE A 235 -4.12 -25.40 0.64
C PHE A 235 -4.56 -25.82 -0.77
N ASP A 236 -5.83 -25.66 -1.10
CA ASP A 236 -6.35 -25.96 -2.43
C ASP A 236 -5.76 -25.04 -3.50
N LEU A 237 -5.57 -23.74 -3.21
CA LEU A 237 -4.87 -22.81 -4.10
C LEU A 237 -3.40 -23.23 -4.30
N MET A 238 -2.69 -23.57 -3.24
CA MET A 238 -1.30 -24.04 -3.31
C MET A 238 -1.18 -25.33 -4.13
N ARG A 239 -2.08 -26.30 -3.95
CA ARG A 239 -2.10 -27.54 -4.76
C ARG A 239 -2.35 -27.26 -6.24
N ARG A 240 -3.05 -26.18 -6.57
CA ARG A 240 -3.32 -25.72 -7.94
C ARG A 240 -2.18 -24.88 -8.50
N GLY A 241 -1.05 -24.79 -7.78
CA GLY A 241 0.15 -24.09 -8.21
C GLY A 241 0.16 -22.60 -7.95
N ALA A 242 -0.66 -22.09 -7.01
CA ALA A 242 -0.65 -20.68 -6.67
C ALA A 242 0.73 -20.24 -6.15
N ALA A 243 1.34 -19.27 -6.80
CA ALA A 243 2.61 -18.67 -6.43
C ALA A 243 2.45 -17.33 -5.69
N GLY A 244 1.33 -16.66 -5.88
CA GLY A 244 1.01 -15.39 -5.25
C GLY A 244 -0.43 -14.97 -5.47
N GLU A 245 -0.80 -13.81 -4.87
CA GLU A 245 -2.08 -13.16 -5.11
C GLU A 245 -1.92 -11.66 -5.35
N LEU A 246 -2.86 -11.09 -6.06
CA LEU A 246 -3.01 -9.67 -6.30
C LEU A 246 -4.47 -9.28 -6.07
N THR A 247 -4.75 -8.46 -5.05
CA THR A 247 -6.14 -8.10 -4.67
C THR A 247 -7.06 -9.32 -4.46
N GLY A 248 -6.50 -10.41 -3.92
CA GLY A 248 -7.17 -11.69 -3.71
C GLY A 248 -7.06 -12.69 -4.86
N TRP A 249 -6.83 -12.23 -6.08
CA TRP A 249 -6.73 -13.12 -7.25
C TRP A 249 -5.43 -13.92 -7.21
N ALA A 250 -5.54 -15.21 -6.94
CA ALA A 250 -4.43 -16.14 -6.95
C ALA A 250 -3.96 -16.41 -8.39
N PHE A 251 -2.65 -16.49 -8.58
CA PHE A 251 -1.98 -16.75 -9.86
C PHE A 251 -0.83 -17.75 -9.69
N ASP A 252 -0.52 -18.47 -10.75
CA ASP A 252 0.56 -19.44 -10.80
C ASP A 252 1.95 -18.80 -10.98
N SER A 253 3.00 -19.62 -11.06
CA SER A 253 4.40 -19.17 -11.25
C SER A 253 4.67 -18.46 -12.59
N ASP A 254 3.76 -18.58 -13.55
CA ASP A 254 3.79 -17.85 -14.84
C ASP A 254 2.95 -16.57 -14.79
N GLY A 255 2.29 -16.30 -13.66
CA GLY A 255 1.38 -15.18 -13.49
C GLY A 255 0.04 -15.36 -14.18
N ARG A 256 -0.35 -16.60 -14.51
CA ARG A 256 -1.69 -16.89 -15.02
C ARG A 256 -2.66 -17.00 -13.86
N ILE A 257 -3.78 -16.31 -13.99
CA ILE A 257 -4.85 -16.36 -12.97
C ILE A 257 -5.39 -17.80 -12.90
N ILE A 258 -5.51 -18.33 -11.69
CA ILE A 258 -6.07 -19.65 -11.44
C ILE A 258 -7.58 -19.60 -11.60
N ASP A 259 -8.12 -20.45 -12.46
CA ASP A 259 -9.56 -20.49 -12.73
C ASP A 259 -10.36 -21.10 -11.58
N GLY A 260 -11.58 -20.58 -11.33
CA GLY A 260 -12.56 -21.17 -10.40
C GLY A 260 -12.09 -21.23 -8.95
N GLY A 261 -12.73 -22.04 -8.14
CA GLY A 261 -12.42 -22.19 -6.70
C GLY A 261 -12.57 -20.86 -5.94
N THR A 262 -11.56 -20.49 -5.16
CA THR A 262 -11.55 -19.24 -4.40
C THR A 262 -11.63 -18.02 -5.34
N ASN A 263 -10.88 -18.02 -6.45
CA ASN A 263 -10.93 -16.94 -7.43
C ASN A 263 -12.33 -16.76 -8.04
N GLY A 264 -13.05 -17.84 -8.27
CA GLY A 264 -14.41 -17.79 -8.81
C GLY A 264 -15.43 -17.12 -7.89
N ARG A 265 -15.11 -16.97 -6.60
CA ARG A 265 -16.00 -16.37 -5.59
C ARG A 265 -15.61 -14.95 -5.16
N LEU A 266 -14.49 -14.42 -5.68
CA LEU A 266 -14.00 -13.08 -5.34
C LEU A 266 -14.92 -11.98 -5.88
N THR A 267 -15.14 -10.96 -5.08
CA THR A 267 -15.84 -9.73 -5.50
C THR A 267 -14.88 -8.64 -5.98
N SER A 268 -13.60 -8.79 -5.70
CA SER A 268 -12.56 -7.85 -6.11
C SER A 268 -12.45 -7.75 -7.64
N ILE A 269 -11.96 -6.60 -8.09
CA ILE A 269 -11.75 -6.34 -9.52
C ILE A 269 -10.62 -7.24 -10.04
N PRO A 270 -10.87 -8.08 -11.06
CA PRO A 270 -9.83 -8.93 -11.61
C PRO A 270 -8.69 -8.12 -12.23
N PRO A 271 -7.43 -8.59 -12.10
CA PRO A 271 -6.31 -8.00 -12.82
C PRO A 271 -6.55 -8.08 -14.33
N ARG A 272 -6.26 -7.01 -15.06
CA ARG A 272 -6.20 -7.06 -16.52
C ARG A 272 -4.83 -7.55 -16.96
N VAL A 273 -4.79 -8.43 -17.94
CA VAL A 273 -3.57 -9.03 -18.48
C VAL A 273 -3.50 -8.74 -19.98
N PRO A 274 -2.49 -8.00 -20.45
CA PRO A 274 -1.53 -7.21 -19.67
C PRO A 274 -2.19 -6.05 -18.94
N ALA A 275 -1.54 -5.54 -17.90
CA ALA A 275 -2.01 -4.38 -17.17
C ALA A 275 -2.20 -3.17 -18.11
N ALA A 276 -3.44 -2.67 -18.22
CA ALA A 276 -3.81 -1.62 -19.17
C ALA A 276 -3.66 -0.21 -18.60
N ALA A 277 -3.85 -0.05 -17.29
CA ALA A 277 -3.61 1.20 -16.54
C ALA A 277 -2.27 1.11 -15.82
N LEU A 278 -1.76 2.23 -15.31
CA LEU A 278 -0.59 2.22 -14.45
C LEU A 278 -0.93 1.43 -13.17
N THR A 279 -0.49 0.18 -13.12
CA THR A 279 -0.74 -0.75 -12.01
C THR A 279 0.57 -1.00 -11.29
N ILE A 280 0.73 -0.36 -10.12
CA ILE A 280 1.95 -0.38 -9.34
C ILE A 280 1.76 -1.26 -8.12
N ALA A 281 2.62 -2.25 -7.97
CA ALA A 281 2.72 -3.02 -6.74
C ALA A 281 3.75 -2.41 -5.79
N ALA A 282 3.38 -2.27 -4.51
CA ALA A 282 4.29 -1.97 -3.42
C ALA A 282 4.53 -3.25 -2.61
N ALA A 283 5.70 -3.86 -2.76
CA ALA A 283 5.98 -5.16 -2.15
C ALA A 283 7.47 -5.30 -1.77
N VAL A 284 7.71 -5.87 -0.60
CA VAL A 284 9.05 -6.10 -0.02
C VAL A 284 9.10 -7.42 0.72
N GLY A 285 10.28 -8.02 0.74
CA GLY A 285 10.59 -9.21 1.52
C GLY A 285 10.90 -10.45 0.69
N LYS A 286 11.89 -11.22 1.16
CA LYS A 286 12.38 -12.43 0.47
C LYS A 286 11.27 -13.46 0.19
N GLY A 287 10.33 -13.64 1.13
CA GLY A 287 9.21 -14.57 0.96
C GLY A 287 8.26 -14.20 -0.18
N LYS A 288 8.25 -12.92 -0.60
CA LYS A 288 7.39 -12.44 -1.70
C LYS A 288 8.06 -12.50 -3.07
N VAL A 289 9.37 -12.76 -3.14
CA VAL A 289 10.11 -12.77 -4.42
C VAL A 289 9.47 -13.68 -5.47
N PRO A 290 9.07 -14.93 -5.18
CA PRO A 290 8.41 -15.78 -6.18
C PRO A 290 7.09 -15.19 -6.70
N ALA A 291 6.28 -14.64 -5.81
CA ALA A 291 5.01 -14.00 -6.16
C ALA A 291 5.23 -12.73 -7.01
N ILE A 292 6.23 -11.91 -6.67
CA ILE A 292 6.58 -10.71 -7.44
C ILE A 292 7.08 -11.09 -8.83
N GLN A 293 7.98 -12.06 -8.94
CA GLN A 293 8.49 -12.56 -10.23
C GLN A 293 7.35 -13.09 -11.11
N ALA A 294 6.43 -13.88 -10.54
CA ALA A 294 5.27 -14.39 -11.26
C ALA A 294 4.36 -13.27 -11.75
N ALA A 295 4.04 -12.29 -10.90
CA ALA A 295 3.22 -11.13 -11.28
C ALA A 295 3.87 -10.29 -12.40
N LEU A 296 5.19 -10.11 -12.37
CA LEU A 296 5.96 -9.44 -13.41
C LEU A 296 5.96 -10.22 -14.73
N LYS A 297 6.22 -11.53 -14.67
CA LYS A 297 6.22 -12.44 -15.82
C LYS A 297 4.87 -12.48 -16.51
N GLY A 298 3.79 -12.60 -15.71
CA GLY A 298 2.41 -12.59 -16.20
C GLY A 298 1.88 -11.23 -16.62
N ARG A 299 2.66 -10.15 -16.44
CA ARG A 299 2.26 -8.76 -16.74
C ARG A 299 0.99 -8.34 -15.99
N LEU A 300 0.81 -8.85 -14.77
CA LEU A 300 -0.30 -8.45 -13.90
C LEU A 300 -0.12 -7.03 -13.38
N ILE A 301 1.15 -6.57 -13.32
CA ILE A 301 1.57 -5.22 -12.97
C ILE A 301 2.50 -4.68 -14.06
N ASN A 302 2.56 -3.36 -14.19
CA ASN A 302 3.49 -2.64 -15.05
C ASN A 302 4.30 -1.59 -14.30
N GLY A 303 4.20 -1.58 -12.97
CA GLY A 303 5.02 -0.80 -12.07
C GLY A 303 5.33 -1.55 -10.78
N LEU A 304 6.50 -1.26 -10.19
CA LEU A 304 6.96 -1.87 -8.94
C LEU A 304 7.64 -0.83 -8.06
N ILE A 305 7.29 -0.85 -6.77
CA ILE A 305 8.04 -0.17 -5.70
C ILE A 305 8.52 -1.26 -4.76
N THR A 306 9.83 -1.39 -4.60
CA THR A 306 10.45 -2.43 -3.78
C THR A 306 11.74 -1.92 -3.14
N ASP A 307 12.44 -2.77 -2.36
CA ASP A 307 13.72 -2.45 -1.76
C ASP A 307 14.91 -3.14 -2.46
N GLU A 308 16.14 -2.74 -2.13
CA GLU A 308 17.38 -3.24 -2.74
C GLU A 308 17.52 -4.75 -2.64
N VAL A 309 17.25 -5.32 -1.46
CA VAL A 309 17.41 -6.77 -1.21
C VAL A 309 16.40 -7.55 -2.03
N THR A 310 15.15 -7.11 -2.05
CA THR A 310 14.09 -7.75 -2.85
C THR A 310 14.36 -7.58 -4.36
N ALA A 311 14.75 -6.36 -4.80
CA ALA A 311 15.08 -6.07 -6.20
C ALA A 311 16.21 -6.98 -6.70
N SER A 312 17.30 -7.08 -5.92
CA SER A 312 18.43 -7.96 -6.23
C SER A 312 18.03 -9.44 -6.30
N ALA A 313 17.12 -9.87 -5.40
CA ALA A 313 16.64 -11.25 -5.39
C ALA A 313 15.73 -11.56 -6.60
N ILE A 314 14.90 -10.59 -7.04
CA ILE A 314 14.05 -10.71 -8.24
C ILE A 314 14.91 -10.86 -9.51
N LEU A 315 16.03 -10.14 -9.60
CA LEU A 315 16.93 -10.18 -10.77
C LEU A 315 17.82 -11.43 -10.83
N ARG A 316 18.06 -12.09 -9.69
CA ARG A 316 18.75 -13.39 -9.65
C ARG A 316 17.78 -14.45 -10.20
N ARG A 317 18.14 -15.02 -11.35
CA ARG A 317 17.41 -16.14 -11.99
C ARG A 317 17.74 -17.47 -11.32
#